data_789b80712b25844a8b129ebeb7a8e34d
#
_entry.id   789b80712b25844a8b129ebeb7a8e34d
#
_cell.length_a   1.000
_cell.length_b   1.000
_cell.length_c   1.000
_cell.angle_alpha   90.00
_cell.angle_beta   90.00
_cell.angle_gamma   90.00
#
_symmetry.space_group_name_H-M   'P 1'
#
loop_
_entity.id
_entity.type
_entity.pdbx_description
1 polymer ?
#
loop_
_entity_poly.entity_id
_entity_poly.type
_entity_poly.pdbx_seq_one_letter_code
_entity_poly.pdbx_strand_id
1 'polypeptide(L)'
;MSDYLDYLEKLAAAAGMTEINSFASLKEALKNRMAFFASMGCNVSDHALEYVMYYPASDDELEEIFLKRLNKMVLTKEEELKFKTAFMLFVGKEYHKLDWAMQLHYGCKRDNNTLMFEKLGPDTGYDCINNYAPSAQMADFLNALIVTDELPRTVIYSPVSYTHLRAHETRSNL
;
A
#
# COMPACT_ATOMS: atom_id res chain seq x y z
N MET A 1 -15.83 10.37 4.40
CA MET A 1 -14.86 9.25 4.59
C MET A 1 -15.25 8.52 5.86
N SER A 2 -15.43 7.19 5.81
CA SER A 2 -15.49 6.40 7.03
C SER A 2 -14.27 6.73 7.87
N ASP A 3 -14.46 6.94 9.15
CA ASP A 3 -13.35 7.25 10.04
C ASP A 3 -12.34 6.08 9.97
N TYR A 4 -11.06 6.40 9.93
CA TYR A 4 -9.99 5.38 9.93
C TYR A 4 -10.12 4.45 11.15
N LEU A 5 -10.61 4.96 12.26
CA LEU A 5 -10.85 4.18 13.47
C LEU A 5 -11.98 3.15 13.27
N ASP A 6 -13.08 3.53 12.61
CA ASP A 6 -14.15 2.59 12.24
C ASP A 6 -13.62 1.46 11.35
N TYR A 7 -12.66 1.78 10.46
CA TYR A 7 -11.99 0.76 9.66
C TYR A 7 -11.18 -0.21 10.52
N LEU A 8 -10.40 0.31 11.49
CA LEU A 8 -9.61 -0.53 12.40
C LEU A 8 -10.48 -1.45 13.26
N GLU A 9 -11.60 -0.96 13.76
CA GLU A 9 -12.58 -1.77 14.50
C GLU A 9 -13.13 -2.93 13.65
N LYS A 10 -13.54 -2.62 12.41
CA LYS A 10 -14.01 -3.63 11.47
C LYS A 10 -12.92 -4.64 11.09
N LEU A 11 -11.68 -4.16 10.91
CA LEU A 11 -10.54 -5.02 10.61
C LEU A 11 -10.23 -5.95 11.80
N ALA A 12 -10.21 -5.44 13.03
CA ALA A 12 -10.01 -6.23 14.23
C ALA A 12 -11.05 -7.34 14.33
N ALA A 13 -12.33 -7.01 14.22
CA ALA A 13 -13.42 -7.99 14.25
C ALA A 13 -13.27 -9.04 13.14
N ALA A 14 -12.97 -8.63 11.91
CA ALA A 14 -12.76 -9.54 10.78
C ALA A 14 -11.52 -10.42 10.92
N ALA A 15 -10.50 -9.96 11.66
CA ALA A 15 -9.27 -10.70 11.94
C ALA A 15 -9.38 -11.60 13.19
N GLY A 16 -10.53 -11.60 13.89
CA GLY A 16 -10.72 -12.37 15.12
C GLY A 16 -9.97 -11.76 16.31
N MET A 17 -9.72 -10.47 16.28
CA MET A 17 -9.02 -9.72 17.34
C MET A 17 -10.00 -8.80 18.07
N THR A 18 -9.70 -8.46 19.33
CA THR A 18 -10.52 -7.54 20.14
C THR A 18 -10.32 -6.09 19.74
N GLU A 19 -9.08 -5.70 19.44
CA GLU A 19 -8.72 -4.32 19.09
C GLU A 19 -7.41 -4.26 18.30
N ILE A 20 -7.18 -3.13 17.63
CA ILE A 20 -5.91 -2.76 17.00
C ILE A 20 -5.45 -1.47 17.67
N ASN A 21 -4.48 -1.57 18.57
CA ASN A 21 -3.99 -0.48 19.41
C ASN A 21 -2.50 -0.16 19.25
N SER A 22 -1.81 -0.83 18.32
CA SER A 22 -0.41 -0.64 17.99
C SER A 22 -0.17 -0.96 16.50
N PHE A 23 0.95 -0.48 15.96
CA PHE A 23 1.34 -0.86 14.59
C PHE A 23 1.61 -2.37 14.48
N ALA A 24 2.11 -2.98 15.55
CA ALA A 24 2.29 -4.44 15.61
C ALA A 24 0.95 -5.19 15.53
N SER A 25 -0.07 -4.77 16.27
CA SER A 25 -1.41 -5.38 16.21
C SER A 25 -2.11 -5.15 14.87
N LEU A 26 -1.87 -4.03 14.19
CA LEU A 26 -2.32 -3.83 12.81
C LEU A 26 -1.69 -4.85 11.86
N LYS A 27 -0.38 -5.06 11.95
CA LYS A 27 0.33 -6.07 11.15
C LYS A 27 -0.23 -7.46 11.39
N GLU A 28 -0.53 -7.81 12.62
CA GLU A 28 -1.14 -9.12 12.97
C GLU A 28 -2.54 -9.28 12.37
N ALA A 29 -3.39 -8.26 12.50
CA ALA A 29 -4.73 -8.28 11.92
C ALA A 29 -4.69 -8.49 10.39
N LEU A 30 -3.75 -7.82 9.71
CA LEU A 30 -3.57 -7.97 8.27
C LEU A 30 -3.08 -9.38 7.90
N LYS A 31 -2.14 -9.97 8.66
CA LYS A 31 -1.71 -11.36 8.46
C LYS A 31 -2.88 -12.33 8.57
N ASN A 32 -3.71 -12.18 9.61
CA ASN A 32 -4.88 -13.03 9.79
C ASN A 32 -5.84 -12.94 8.60
N ARG A 33 -6.05 -11.72 8.06
CA ARG A 33 -6.88 -11.53 6.86
C ARG A 33 -6.25 -12.11 5.61
N MET A 34 -4.95 -11.93 5.40
CA MET A 34 -4.24 -12.54 4.27
C MET A 34 -4.27 -14.06 4.33
N ALA A 35 -4.08 -14.66 5.51
CA ALA A 35 -4.19 -16.11 5.71
C ALA A 35 -5.61 -16.61 5.36
N PHE A 36 -6.65 -15.88 5.77
CA PHE A 36 -8.03 -16.20 5.38
C PHE A 36 -8.20 -16.15 3.86
N PHE A 37 -7.75 -15.08 3.19
CA PHE A 37 -7.88 -14.97 1.74
C PHE A 37 -7.07 -16.06 1.01
N ALA A 38 -5.88 -16.39 1.49
CA ALA A 38 -5.10 -17.50 0.96
C ALA A 38 -5.84 -18.85 1.06
N SER A 39 -6.52 -19.10 2.19
CA SER A 39 -7.34 -20.30 2.36
C SER A 39 -8.53 -20.38 1.39
N MET A 40 -8.97 -19.23 0.86
CA MET A 40 -10.02 -19.14 -0.15
C MET A 40 -9.49 -19.14 -1.60
N GLY A 41 -8.19 -19.38 -1.79
CA GLY A 41 -7.55 -19.47 -3.09
C GLY A 41 -7.06 -18.15 -3.66
N CYS A 42 -7.02 -17.06 -2.88
CA CYS A 42 -6.42 -15.80 -3.31
C CYS A 42 -4.91 -15.98 -3.49
N ASN A 43 -4.37 -15.45 -4.60
CA ASN A 43 -2.95 -15.52 -4.95
C ASN A 43 -2.42 -14.23 -5.57
N VAL A 44 -3.17 -13.15 -5.47
CA VAL A 44 -2.83 -11.83 -6.03
C VAL A 44 -3.33 -10.72 -5.11
N SER A 45 -2.57 -9.65 -5.03
CA SER A 45 -2.94 -8.40 -4.37
C SER A 45 -2.96 -7.25 -5.38
N ASP A 46 -3.72 -6.22 -5.11
CA ASP A 46 -3.78 -5.02 -5.94
C ASP A 46 -3.72 -3.75 -5.10
N HIS A 47 -2.91 -2.79 -5.51
CA HIS A 47 -2.68 -1.53 -4.83
C HIS A 47 -2.81 -0.36 -5.79
N ALA A 48 -3.74 0.55 -5.49
CA ALA A 48 -3.87 1.82 -6.20
C ALA A 48 -3.10 2.91 -5.45
N LEU A 49 -2.00 3.40 -6.05
CA LEU A 49 -1.08 4.33 -5.45
C LEU A 49 -0.98 5.60 -6.30
N GLU A 50 -0.84 6.77 -5.68
CA GLU A 50 -0.48 7.99 -6.40
C GLU A 50 0.90 7.83 -7.05
N TYR A 51 1.85 7.27 -6.31
CA TYR A 51 3.18 6.81 -6.74
C TYR A 51 3.70 5.77 -5.74
N VAL A 52 4.70 5.00 -6.13
CA VAL A 52 5.36 4.07 -5.21
C VAL A 52 6.38 4.86 -4.38
N MET A 53 6.04 5.14 -3.12
CA MET A 53 6.85 5.93 -2.21
C MET A 53 7.88 5.07 -1.47
N TYR A 54 9.00 5.72 -1.08
CA TYR A 54 10.00 5.13 -0.20
C TYR A 54 10.55 6.16 0.78
N TYR A 55 10.08 6.09 2.01
CA TYR A 55 10.46 6.93 3.15
C TYR A 55 10.66 6.00 4.35
N PRO A 56 11.86 5.43 4.54
CA PRO A 56 12.12 4.51 5.63
C PRO A 56 12.01 5.22 6.99
N ALA A 57 11.57 4.48 8.00
CA ALA A 57 11.47 4.93 9.38
C ALA A 57 11.78 3.78 10.34
N SER A 58 12.15 4.10 11.57
CA SER A 58 12.35 3.11 12.62
C SER A 58 11.01 2.58 13.15
N ASP A 59 11.05 1.41 13.78
CA ASP A 59 9.84 0.83 14.40
C ASP A 59 9.26 1.74 15.49
N ASP A 60 10.10 2.40 16.28
CA ASP A 60 9.65 3.34 17.32
C ASP A 60 8.92 4.55 16.70
N GLU A 61 9.50 5.11 15.62
CA GLU A 61 8.88 6.24 14.91
C GLU A 61 7.53 5.83 14.28
N LEU A 62 7.45 4.63 13.71
CA LEU A 62 6.20 4.11 13.14
C LEU A 62 5.13 3.88 14.20
N GLU A 63 5.51 3.42 15.39
CA GLU A 63 4.58 3.27 16.51
C GLU A 63 4.07 4.63 16.98
N GLU A 64 4.94 5.64 17.10
CA GLU A 64 4.52 7.00 17.43
C GLU A 64 3.54 7.59 16.39
N ILE A 65 3.82 7.42 15.09
CA ILE A 65 2.94 7.85 14.01
C ILE A 65 1.59 7.16 14.10
N PHE A 66 1.58 5.86 14.35
CA PHE A 66 0.34 5.08 14.49
C PHE A 66 -0.48 5.56 15.70
N LEU A 67 0.15 5.74 16.86
CA LEU A 67 -0.50 6.23 18.07
C LEU A 67 -1.05 7.66 17.89
N LYS A 68 -0.33 8.55 17.21
CA LYS A 68 -0.87 9.87 16.83
C LYS A 68 -2.19 9.72 16.07
N ARG A 69 -2.25 8.81 15.09
CA ARG A 69 -3.47 8.61 14.31
C ARG A 69 -4.61 8.00 15.12
N LEU A 70 -4.33 7.07 16.03
CA LEU A 70 -5.32 6.53 16.97
C LEU A 70 -5.91 7.62 17.87
N ASN A 71 -5.10 8.59 18.28
CA ASN A 71 -5.52 9.74 19.05
C ASN A 71 -6.14 10.87 18.20
N LYS A 72 -6.52 10.60 16.96
CA LYS A 72 -7.14 11.55 16.01
C LYS A 72 -6.28 12.79 15.71
N MET A 73 -4.99 12.72 15.96
CA MET A 73 -4.07 13.80 15.63
C MET A 73 -3.83 13.84 14.12
N VAL A 74 -3.56 15.03 13.60
CA VAL A 74 -3.22 15.25 12.19
C VAL A 74 -1.75 14.85 11.98
N LEU A 75 -1.51 13.96 11.02
CA LEU A 75 -0.16 13.59 10.61
C LEU A 75 0.41 14.61 9.63
N THR A 76 1.70 14.84 9.69
CA THR A 76 2.42 15.53 8.62
C THR A 76 2.46 14.67 7.37
N LYS A 77 2.75 15.28 6.21
CA LYS A 77 2.89 14.54 4.96
C LYS A 77 4.04 13.52 5.01
N GLU A 78 5.11 13.85 5.70
CA GLU A 78 6.25 12.95 5.87
C GLU A 78 5.88 11.74 6.72
N GLU A 79 5.20 11.93 7.86
CA GLU A 79 4.70 10.84 8.71
C GLU A 79 3.76 9.92 7.93
N GLU A 80 2.87 10.49 7.12
CA GLU A 80 1.99 9.70 6.25
C GLU A 80 2.78 8.83 5.26
N LEU A 81 3.81 9.40 4.62
CA LEU A 81 4.65 8.69 3.64
C LEU A 81 5.51 7.60 4.30
N LYS A 82 6.04 7.86 5.49
CA LYS A 82 6.76 6.87 6.30
C LYS A 82 5.85 5.68 6.65
N PHE A 83 4.65 5.97 7.13
CA PHE A 83 3.67 4.92 7.45
C PHE A 83 3.27 4.11 6.20
N LYS A 84 2.96 4.76 5.08
CA LYS A 84 2.63 4.08 3.83
C LYS A 84 3.77 3.21 3.32
N THR A 85 5.01 3.68 3.41
CA THR A 85 6.20 2.90 3.03
C THR A 85 6.33 1.65 3.89
N ALA A 86 6.25 1.79 5.21
CA ALA A 86 6.35 0.66 6.14
C ALA A 86 5.22 -0.36 5.93
N PHE A 87 3.99 0.14 5.70
CA PHE A 87 2.85 -0.71 5.36
C PHE A 87 3.11 -1.51 4.07
N MET A 88 3.52 -0.85 2.98
CA MET A 88 3.78 -1.52 1.71
C MET A 88 4.95 -2.51 1.77
N LEU A 89 6.03 -2.18 2.49
CA LEU A 89 7.12 -3.13 2.72
C LEU A 89 6.64 -4.35 3.51
N PHE A 90 5.85 -4.14 4.55
CA PHE A 90 5.30 -5.24 5.35
C PHE A 90 4.41 -6.16 4.52
N VAL A 91 3.41 -5.61 3.79
CA VAL A 91 2.52 -6.46 2.99
C VAL A 91 3.25 -7.14 1.84
N GLY A 92 4.25 -6.47 1.23
CA GLY A 92 5.09 -7.05 0.19
C GLY A 92 5.82 -8.31 0.68
N LYS A 93 6.40 -8.27 1.88
CA LYS A 93 7.05 -9.43 2.50
C LYS A 93 6.05 -10.55 2.80
N GLU A 94 4.86 -10.22 3.27
CA GLU A 94 3.82 -11.24 3.51
C GLU A 94 3.31 -11.85 2.20
N TYR A 95 3.19 -11.07 1.11
CA TYR A 95 2.87 -11.61 -0.22
C TYR A 95 3.94 -12.56 -0.75
N HIS A 96 5.23 -12.24 -0.52
CA HIS A 96 6.32 -13.15 -0.85
C HIS A 96 6.17 -14.50 -0.13
N LYS A 97 5.90 -14.49 1.18
CA LYS A 97 5.70 -15.71 1.98
C LYS A 97 4.49 -16.54 1.52
N LEU A 98 3.45 -15.89 1.03
CA LEU A 98 2.22 -16.54 0.53
C LEU A 98 2.31 -16.93 -0.96
N ASP A 99 3.41 -16.64 -1.63
CA ASP A 99 3.61 -16.78 -3.09
C ASP A 99 2.55 -16.02 -3.92
N TRP A 100 2.10 -14.87 -3.42
CA TRP A 100 1.16 -14.01 -4.14
C TRP A 100 1.89 -13.10 -5.13
N ALA A 101 1.20 -12.72 -6.20
CA ALA A 101 1.62 -11.63 -7.05
C ALA A 101 1.17 -10.29 -6.47
N MET A 102 2.11 -9.33 -6.37
CA MET A 102 1.82 -7.95 -5.97
C MET A 102 1.58 -7.10 -7.22
N GLN A 103 0.40 -6.51 -7.34
CA GLN A 103 0.05 -5.58 -8.41
C GLN A 103 0.11 -4.14 -7.90
N LEU A 104 0.84 -3.28 -8.60
CA LEU A 104 1.01 -1.87 -8.27
C LEU A 104 0.44 -1.01 -9.40
N HIS A 105 -0.77 -0.47 -9.19
CA HIS A 105 -1.35 0.55 -10.05
C HIS A 105 -0.93 1.92 -9.53
N TYR A 106 -0.20 2.70 -10.33
CA TYR A 106 0.28 4.01 -9.92
C TYR A 106 0.23 5.04 -11.05
N GLY A 107 0.45 6.31 -10.70
CA GLY A 107 0.55 7.41 -11.67
C GLY A 107 -0.80 7.98 -12.11
N CYS A 108 -1.88 7.72 -11.38
CA CYS A 108 -3.16 8.39 -11.56
C CYS A 108 -3.36 9.50 -10.52
N LYS A 109 -3.83 10.65 -10.97
CA LYS A 109 -4.45 11.65 -10.10
C LYS A 109 -5.94 11.35 -10.05
N ARG A 110 -6.38 10.85 -8.91
CA ARG A 110 -7.76 10.41 -8.70
C ARG A 110 -8.72 11.58 -8.59
N ASP A 111 -9.96 11.33 -9.04
CA ASP A 111 -11.12 12.21 -8.84
C ASP A 111 -10.85 13.67 -9.25
N ASN A 112 -10.17 13.87 -10.36
CA ASN A 112 -9.68 15.18 -10.78
C ASN A 112 -10.80 16.16 -11.20
N ASN A 113 -12.01 15.65 -11.45
CA ASN A 113 -13.19 16.46 -11.74
C ASN A 113 -14.05 16.64 -10.47
N THR A 114 -13.80 17.73 -9.73
CA THR A 114 -14.48 18.02 -8.47
C THR A 114 -16.01 18.01 -8.59
N LEU A 115 -16.55 18.59 -9.68
CA LEU A 115 -18.01 18.62 -9.91
C LEU A 115 -18.61 17.23 -10.01
N MET A 116 -17.92 16.32 -10.71
CA MET A 116 -18.42 14.96 -10.88
C MET A 116 -18.16 14.13 -9.62
N PHE A 117 -17.08 14.37 -8.90
CA PHE A 117 -16.85 13.77 -7.59
C PHE A 117 -17.96 14.11 -6.59
N GLU A 118 -18.39 15.37 -6.53
CA GLU A 118 -19.51 15.79 -5.67
C GLU A 118 -20.84 15.15 -6.06
N LYS A 119 -21.06 14.90 -7.36
CA LYS A 119 -22.29 14.29 -7.86
C LYS A 119 -22.36 12.78 -7.77
N LEU A 120 -21.25 12.10 -8.06
CA LEU A 120 -21.20 10.65 -8.27
C LEU A 120 -20.34 9.90 -7.24
N GLY A 121 -19.52 10.60 -6.48
CA GLY A 121 -18.55 10.00 -5.55
C GLY A 121 -17.24 9.57 -6.22
N PRO A 122 -16.37 8.86 -5.47
CA PRO A 122 -15.07 8.40 -5.95
C PRO A 122 -15.19 7.25 -6.97
N ASP A 123 -14.12 7.01 -7.70
CA ASP A 123 -13.95 5.88 -8.63
C ASP A 123 -15.00 5.82 -9.78
N THR A 124 -15.42 6.98 -10.27
CA THR A 124 -16.42 7.09 -11.34
C THR A 124 -15.82 7.43 -12.71
N GLY A 125 -14.48 7.25 -12.88
CA GLY A 125 -13.80 7.35 -14.18
C GLY A 125 -13.29 8.76 -14.51
N TYR A 126 -13.29 9.69 -13.58
CA TYR A 126 -12.80 11.07 -13.77
C TYR A 126 -11.36 11.27 -13.26
N ASP A 127 -10.51 10.30 -13.56
CA ASP A 127 -9.09 10.33 -13.25
C ASP A 127 -8.27 10.96 -14.37
N CYS A 128 -7.07 11.45 -14.07
CA CYS A 128 -6.12 11.88 -15.08
C CYS A 128 -4.72 11.32 -14.79
N ILE A 129 -3.84 11.42 -15.79
CA ILE A 129 -2.45 11.00 -15.64
C ILE A 129 -1.74 11.96 -14.67
N ASN A 130 -1.04 11.40 -13.70
CA ASN A 130 -0.16 12.13 -12.80
C ASN A 130 1.28 12.06 -13.31
N ASN A 131 1.90 13.21 -13.54
CA ASN A 131 3.30 13.28 -13.97
C ASN A 131 4.29 13.15 -12.80
N TYR A 132 3.83 13.21 -11.56
CA TYR A 132 4.65 13.00 -10.38
C TYR A 132 4.74 11.50 -10.08
N ALA A 133 5.75 10.85 -10.65
CA ALA A 133 6.02 9.43 -10.43
C ALA A 133 7.53 9.20 -10.28
N PRO A 134 8.13 9.49 -9.12
CA PRO A 134 9.56 9.37 -8.91
C PRO A 134 10.00 7.89 -9.02
N SER A 135 10.66 7.56 -10.14
CA SER A 135 11.17 6.22 -10.40
C SER A 135 12.26 5.78 -9.42
N ALA A 136 13.01 6.73 -8.90
CA ALA A 136 14.03 6.46 -7.89
C ALA A 136 13.43 5.85 -6.63
N GLN A 137 12.35 6.44 -6.11
CA GLN A 137 11.70 5.91 -4.92
C GLN A 137 11.09 4.51 -5.15
N MET A 138 10.53 4.25 -6.32
CA MET A 138 10.06 2.91 -6.67
C MET A 138 11.22 1.91 -6.74
N ALA A 139 12.36 2.30 -7.32
CA ALA A 139 13.55 1.46 -7.34
C ALA A 139 14.05 1.16 -5.92
N ASP A 140 14.10 2.16 -5.05
CA ASP A 140 14.50 2.00 -3.65
C ASP A 140 13.53 1.09 -2.88
N PHE A 141 12.23 1.24 -3.09
CA PHE A 141 11.20 0.36 -2.51
C PHE A 141 11.38 -1.10 -2.93
N LEU A 142 11.53 -1.35 -4.22
CA LEU A 142 11.75 -2.71 -4.72
C LEU A 142 13.08 -3.28 -4.22
N ASN A 143 14.14 -2.47 -4.24
CA ASN A 143 15.45 -2.88 -3.72
C ASN A 143 15.41 -3.26 -2.24
N ALA A 144 14.65 -2.55 -1.42
CA ALA A 144 14.50 -2.87 0.00
C ALA A 144 13.90 -4.27 0.24
N LEU A 145 13.08 -4.77 -0.69
CA LEU A 145 12.55 -6.14 -0.67
C LEU A 145 13.52 -7.14 -1.30
N ILE A 146 14.28 -6.72 -2.33
CA ILE A 146 15.26 -7.58 -3.03
C ILE A 146 16.43 -7.95 -2.09
N VAL A 147 16.99 -6.99 -1.37
CA VAL A 147 18.17 -7.22 -0.51
C VAL A 147 17.90 -8.17 0.66
N THR A 148 16.64 -8.38 1.01
CA THR A 148 16.21 -9.36 2.03
C THR A 148 15.65 -10.64 1.43
N ASP A 149 15.70 -10.79 0.08
CA ASP A 149 15.11 -11.92 -0.66
C ASP A 149 13.60 -12.12 -0.36
N GLU A 150 12.89 -10.99 -0.16
CA GLU A 150 11.46 -10.97 0.18
C GLU A 150 10.60 -10.25 -0.88
N LEU A 151 11.15 -10.01 -2.10
CA LEU A 151 10.37 -9.41 -3.19
C LEU A 151 9.38 -10.45 -3.75
N PRO A 152 8.06 -10.20 -3.69
CA PRO A 152 7.07 -11.06 -4.37
C PRO A 152 7.15 -10.89 -5.89
N ARG A 153 6.53 -11.79 -6.63
CA ARG A 153 6.24 -11.55 -8.06
C ARG A 153 5.48 -10.24 -8.19
N THR A 154 6.01 -9.29 -8.95
CA THR A 154 5.47 -7.93 -9.00
C THR A 154 5.07 -7.55 -10.41
N VAL A 155 3.85 -7.02 -10.56
CA VAL A 155 3.34 -6.44 -11.81
C VAL A 155 3.13 -4.95 -11.60
N ILE A 156 3.69 -4.14 -12.47
CA ILE A 156 3.62 -2.67 -12.39
C ILE A 156 2.76 -2.15 -13.53
N TYR A 157 1.64 -1.52 -13.18
CA TYR A 157 0.75 -0.87 -14.12
C TYR A 157 1.01 0.64 -14.11
N SER A 158 1.44 1.16 -15.25
CA SER A 158 1.72 2.58 -15.46
C SER A 158 0.76 3.17 -16.47
N PRO A 159 0.37 4.44 -16.34
CA PRO A 159 -0.36 5.15 -17.41
C PRO A 159 0.41 5.14 -18.71
N VAL A 160 -0.30 5.17 -19.83
CA VAL A 160 0.22 4.97 -21.19
C VAL A 160 1.44 5.84 -21.56
N SER A 161 1.56 7.04 -20.98
CA SER A 161 2.70 7.93 -21.21
C SER A 161 4.06 7.39 -20.73
N TYR A 162 4.07 6.34 -19.90
CA TYR A 162 5.29 5.74 -19.32
C TYR A 162 5.55 4.30 -19.77
N THR A 163 4.65 3.69 -20.54
CA THR A 163 4.75 2.28 -20.92
C THR A 163 5.98 1.95 -21.77
N HIS A 164 6.50 2.92 -22.52
CA HIS A 164 7.72 2.72 -23.33
C HIS A 164 9.03 2.78 -22.52
N LEU A 165 8.99 3.23 -21.27
CA LEU A 165 10.20 3.46 -20.47
C LEU A 165 10.39 2.44 -19.33
N ARG A 166 9.41 1.56 -19.04
CA ARG A 166 9.41 0.81 -17.79
C ARG A 166 8.91 -0.63 -17.86
N ALA A 167 8.94 -1.26 -19.01
CA ALA A 167 8.75 -2.71 -19.08
C ALA A 167 10.02 -3.41 -18.56
N HIS A 168 10.16 -3.52 -17.26
CA HIS A 168 11.17 -4.34 -16.61
C HIS A 168 10.47 -5.49 -15.91
N GLU A 169 10.67 -6.69 -16.40
CA GLU A 169 10.42 -7.88 -15.60
C GLU A 169 11.41 -7.89 -14.43
N THR A 170 10.89 -7.77 -13.22
CA THR A 170 11.71 -7.74 -12.01
C THR A 170 12.14 -9.12 -11.51
N ARG A 171 12.02 -10.15 -12.35
CA ARG A 171 12.63 -11.46 -12.16
C ARG A 171 13.52 -11.76 -13.34
N SER A 172 14.80 -11.49 -13.23
CA SER A 172 15.79 -12.16 -14.05
C SER A 172 15.81 -13.64 -13.63
N ASN A 173 15.44 -14.52 -14.55
CA ASN A 173 15.80 -15.93 -14.41
C ASN A 173 17.34 -15.98 -14.46
N LEU A 174 17.98 -16.14 -13.32
CA LEU A 174 19.34 -16.65 -13.18
C LEU A 174 19.25 -18.09 -12.73
#